data_01b5a0a23ce870bc910acd033357ea0c
#
_entry.id   01b5a0a23ce870bc910acd033357ea0c
#
_cell.length_a   1.000
_cell.length_b   1.000
_cell.length_c   1.000
_cell.angle_alpha   90.00
_cell.angle_beta   90.00
_cell.angle_gamma   90.00
#
_symmetry.space_group_name_H-M   'P 1'
#
loop_
_entity.id
_entity.type
_entity.pdbx_description
1 polymer ?
#
loop_
_entity_poly.entity_id
_entity_poly.type
_entity_poly.pdbx_seq_one_letter_code
_entity_poly.pdbx_strand_id
1 'polypeptide(L)'
;MKIILGKNGGFCFGVRSAVETAEKYAGEHTYTYGDIIHNDRVLDELAQKGVRRVDSISEIDDENATVIIRSHGAGRKVYDEIRAKGYKLIDATCPFVKKIHRIVREYRDKGYHVFIIGASEHPEVVGINGWCDRSEERRVGKE
;
A
#
# COMPACT_ATOMS: atom_id res chain seq x y z
N MET A 1 -6.81 -36.39 -18.62
CA MET A 1 -6.35 -34.98 -18.62
C MET A 1 -5.12 -34.90 -17.71
N LYS A 2 -3.99 -34.33 -18.18
CA LYS A 2 -2.77 -34.18 -17.36
C LYS A 2 -2.73 -32.73 -16.86
N ILE A 3 -2.76 -32.52 -15.53
CA ILE A 3 -2.64 -31.19 -14.90
C ILE A 3 -1.20 -31.05 -14.40
N ILE A 4 -0.52 -29.98 -14.82
CA ILE A 4 0.83 -29.64 -14.38
C ILE A 4 0.76 -28.35 -13.58
N LEU A 5 1.13 -28.41 -12.30
CA LEU A 5 1.24 -27.22 -11.45
C LEU A 5 2.63 -26.62 -11.60
N GLY A 6 2.68 -25.30 -11.84
CA GLY A 6 3.93 -24.56 -11.85
C GLY A 6 4.58 -24.54 -10.46
N LYS A 7 5.90 -24.79 -10.39
CA LYS A 7 6.62 -24.82 -9.09
C LYS A 7 6.62 -23.47 -8.36
N ASN A 8 6.51 -22.37 -9.09
CA ASN A 8 6.53 -20.99 -8.56
C ASN A 8 5.17 -20.28 -8.73
N GLY A 9 4.06 -21.05 -8.81
CA GLY A 9 2.71 -20.47 -8.87
C GLY A 9 2.31 -19.86 -7.54
N GLY A 10 1.56 -18.75 -7.58
CA GLY A 10 1.02 -18.07 -6.39
C GLY A 10 1.53 -16.64 -6.21
N PHE A 11 1.28 -16.08 -5.04
CA PHE A 11 1.68 -14.71 -4.71
C PHE A 11 3.19 -14.57 -4.55
N CYS A 12 3.75 -13.44 -5.03
CA CYS A 12 5.12 -13.08 -4.71
C CYS A 12 5.26 -12.85 -3.19
N PHE A 13 6.50 -12.78 -2.70
CA PHE A 13 6.79 -12.57 -1.29
C PHE A 13 6.09 -11.34 -0.70
N GLY A 14 6.14 -10.19 -1.39
CA GLY A 14 5.55 -8.95 -0.90
C GLY A 14 4.02 -9.02 -0.76
N VAL A 15 3.34 -9.60 -1.75
CA VAL A 15 1.88 -9.83 -1.73
C VAL A 15 1.50 -10.81 -0.63
N ARG A 16 2.21 -11.93 -0.51
CA ARG A 16 1.96 -12.92 0.54
C ARG A 16 2.08 -12.31 1.92
N SER A 17 3.17 -11.59 2.20
CA SER A 17 3.39 -10.93 3.48
C SER A 17 2.31 -9.90 3.81
N ALA A 18 1.79 -9.17 2.80
CA ALA A 18 0.72 -8.21 3.02
C ALA A 18 -0.60 -8.91 3.39
N VAL A 19 -0.94 -10.01 2.71
CA VAL A 19 -2.15 -10.80 3.02
C VAL A 19 -2.06 -11.42 4.41
N GLU A 20 -0.95 -12.08 4.73
CA GLU A 20 -0.71 -12.68 6.06
C GLU A 20 -0.78 -11.61 7.17
N THR A 21 -0.27 -10.41 6.90
CA THR A 21 -0.37 -9.28 7.83
C THR A 21 -1.82 -8.85 8.01
N ALA A 22 -2.59 -8.70 6.93
CA ALA A 22 -4.00 -8.33 7.01
C ALA A 22 -4.83 -9.39 7.75
N GLU A 23 -4.59 -10.66 7.50
CA GLU A 23 -5.23 -11.76 8.21
C GLU A 23 -4.93 -11.78 9.71
N LYS A 24 -3.66 -11.55 10.07
CA LYS A 24 -3.21 -11.51 11.47
C LYS A 24 -3.90 -10.43 12.29
N TYR A 25 -4.20 -9.29 11.66
CA TYR A 25 -4.83 -8.15 12.32
C TYR A 25 -6.32 -8.00 11.97
N ALA A 26 -6.90 -8.98 11.25
CA ALA A 26 -8.32 -8.93 10.87
C ALA A 26 -9.23 -8.83 12.11
N GLY A 27 -10.27 -8.01 12.00
CA GLY A 27 -11.26 -7.76 13.05
C GLY A 27 -12.08 -6.51 12.76
N GLU A 28 -13.10 -6.24 13.58
CA GLU A 28 -14.10 -5.17 13.37
C GLU A 28 -13.52 -3.76 13.38
N HIS A 29 -12.37 -3.56 14.06
CA HIS A 29 -11.66 -2.27 14.14
C HIS A 29 -10.50 -2.18 13.16
N THR A 30 -10.47 -3.04 12.13
CA THR A 30 -9.36 -3.10 11.16
C THR A 30 -9.76 -2.52 9.82
N TYR A 31 -8.94 -1.62 9.35
CA TYR A 31 -9.12 -0.89 8.10
C TYR A 31 -7.90 -1.07 7.21
N THR A 32 -8.09 -1.22 5.90
CA THR A 32 -7.00 -1.15 4.92
C THR A 32 -7.09 0.17 4.15
N TYR A 33 -5.97 0.84 4.02
CA TYR A 33 -5.87 2.02 3.15
C TYR A 33 -5.72 1.56 1.69
N GLY A 34 -6.85 1.58 0.97
CA GLY A 34 -7.02 0.96 -0.35
C GLY A 34 -6.98 -0.57 -0.31
N ASP A 35 -7.06 -1.19 -1.47
CA ASP A 35 -7.02 -2.65 -1.60
C ASP A 35 -5.66 -3.19 -1.17
N ILE A 36 -5.63 -4.13 -0.24
CA ILE A 36 -4.37 -4.71 0.28
C ILE A 36 -3.53 -5.31 -0.86
N ILE A 37 -4.20 -5.93 -1.81
CA ILE A 37 -3.68 -6.46 -3.08
C ILE A 37 -4.78 -6.39 -4.15
N HIS A 38 -4.44 -6.56 -5.42
CA HIS A 38 -5.41 -6.67 -6.51
C HIS A 38 -5.90 -8.12 -6.68
N ASN A 39 -6.78 -8.56 -5.79
CA ASN A 39 -7.42 -9.89 -5.86
C ASN A 39 -8.74 -9.87 -5.08
N ASP A 40 -9.85 -9.84 -5.79
CA ASP A 40 -11.19 -9.69 -5.24
C ASP A 40 -11.52 -10.78 -4.22
N ARG A 41 -11.14 -12.04 -4.49
CA ARG A 41 -11.38 -13.14 -3.58
C ARG A 41 -10.73 -12.94 -2.21
N VAL A 42 -9.49 -12.44 -2.19
CA VAL A 42 -8.79 -12.15 -0.94
C VAL A 42 -9.44 -10.95 -0.22
N LEU A 43 -9.87 -9.95 -0.97
CA LEU A 43 -10.59 -8.80 -0.40
C LEU A 43 -11.91 -9.25 0.24
N ASP A 44 -12.67 -10.11 -0.41
CA ASP A 44 -13.92 -10.67 0.12
C ASP A 44 -13.68 -11.52 1.38
N GLU A 45 -12.64 -12.36 1.38
CA GLU A 45 -12.26 -13.17 2.54
C GLU A 45 -11.85 -12.29 3.75
N LEU A 46 -11.15 -11.18 3.53
CA LEU A 46 -10.79 -10.21 4.56
C LEU A 46 -12.00 -9.42 5.06
N ALA A 47 -12.91 -9.03 4.15
CA ALA A 47 -14.15 -8.34 4.52
C ALA A 47 -15.03 -9.21 5.42
N GLN A 48 -15.15 -10.53 5.13
CA GLN A 48 -15.85 -11.49 5.99
C GLN A 48 -15.22 -11.62 7.38
N LYS A 49 -13.92 -11.34 7.52
CA LYS A 49 -13.19 -11.30 8.79
C LYS A 49 -13.27 -9.93 9.49
N GLY A 50 -14.09 -9.00 9.00
CA GLY A 50 -14.33 -7.69 9.60
C GLY A 50 -13.36 -6.58 9.13
N VAL A 51 -12.49 -6.85 8.16
CA VAL A 51 -11.59 -5.82 7.60
C VAL A 51 -12.35 -4.92 6.65
N ARG A 52 -12.28 -3.61 6.86
CA ARG A 52 -12.93 -2.60 6.03
C ARG A 52 -11.92 -1.84 5.17
N ARG A 53 -12.22 -1.65 3.90
CA ARG A 53 -11.43 -0.83 2.99
C ARG A 53 -11.84 0.64 3.11
N VAL A 54 -10.87 1.54 3.12
CA VAL A 54 -11.06 2.99 3.04
C VAL A 54 -10.12 3.60 2.00
N ASP A 55 -10.55 4.67 1.36
CA ASP A 55 -9.71 5.44 0.43
C ASP A 55 -9.10 6.68 1.09
N SER A 56 -9.67 7.11 2.22
CA SER A 56 -9.16 8.22 3.03
C SER A 56 -9.17 7.86 4.51
N ILE A 57 -8.18 8.34 5.26
CA ILE A 57 -8.13 8.19 6.72
C ILE A 57 -9.26 8.97 7.41
N SER A 58 -9.82 9.98 6.74
CA SER A 58 -10.97 10.74 7.25
C SER A 58 -12.28 9.94 7.28
N GLU A 59 -12.38 8.84 6.54
CA GLU A 59 -13.55 7.94 6.54
C GLU A 59 -13.65 7.08 7.82
N ILE A 60 -12.56 7.01 8.59
CA ILE A 60 -12.52 6.20 9.81
C ILE A 60 -13.05 7.03 10.96
N ASP A 61 -14.19 6.58 11.51
CA ASP A 61 -14.81 7.09 12.74
C ASP A 61 -14.78 5.99 13.81
N ASP A 62 -13.59 5.68 14.31
CA ASP A 62 -13.33 4.55 15.21
C ASP A 62 -12.05 4.83 16.01
N GLU A 63 -12.19 5.19 17.28
CA GLU A 63 -11.06 5.54 18.14
C GLU A 63 -10.05 4.39 18.35
N ASN A 64 -10.50 3.13 18.19
CA ASN A 64 -9.69 1.93 18.35
C ASN A 64 -9.14 1.40 17.04
N ALA A 65 -9.20 2.19 15.95
CA ALA A 65 -8.85 1.74 14.62
C ALA A 65 -7.41 1.21 14.52
N THR A 66 -7.29 0.07 13.86
CA THR A 66 -6.02 -0.46 13.33
C THR A 66 -6.02 -0.24 11.82
N VAL A 67 -5.08 0.53 11.31
CA VAL A 67 -4.98 0.86 9.89
C VAL A 67 -3.79 0.14 9.27
N ILE A 68 -4.07 -0.65 8.24
CA ILE A 68 -3.07 -1.42 7.49
C ILE A 68 -2.76 -0.69 6.19
N ILE A 69 -1.50 -0.33 5.99
CA ILE A 69 -1.02 0.18 4.69
C ILE A 69 -0.79 -1.00 3.75
N ARG A 70 -1.39 -0.93 2.57
CA ARG A 70 -1.35 -1.95 1.51
C ARG A 70 0.07 -2.25 0.99
N SER A 71 0.21 -3.35 0.22
CA SER A 71 1.49 -3.79 -0.36
C SER A 71 2.20 -2.76 -1.24
N HIS A 72 1.44 -1.89 -1.93
CA HIS A 72 1.94 -0.80 -2.78
C HIS A 72 2.49 0.39 -2.00
N GLY A 73 2.28 0.43 -0.68
CA GLY A 73 2.62 1.56 0.16
C GLY A 73 1.66 2.74 0.03
N ALA A 74 2.02 3.83 0.69
CA ALA A 74 1.29 5.09 0.66
C ALA A 74 2.27 6.26 0.74
N GLY A 75 1.82 7.45 0.40
CA GLY A 75 2.58 8.68 0.59
C GLY A 75 2.73 9.03 2.07
N ARG A 76 3.76 9.81 2.41
CA ARG A 76 4.11 10.20 3.78
C ARG A 76 2.93 10.81 4.57
N LYS A 77 2.13 11.64 3.92
CA LYS A 77 0.97 12.30 4.55
C LYS A 77 0.00 11.30 5.18
N VAL A 78 -0.23 10.16 4.54
CA VAL A 78 -1.13 9.11 5.06
C VAL A 78 -0.62 8.54 6.38
N TYR A 79 0.70 8.28 6.48
CA TYR A 79 1.31 7.82 7.73
C TYR A 79 1.19 8.87 8.84
N ASP A 80 1.38 10.15 8.50
CA ASP A 80 1.29 11.25 9.44
C ASP A 80 -0.16 11.44 9.92
N GLU A 81 -1.17 11.31 9.05
CA GLU A 81 -2.59 11.36 9.40
C GLU A 81 -3.00 10.23 10.35
N ILE A 82 -2.59 8.98 10.06
CA ILE A 82 -2.86 7.82 10.92
C ILE A 82 -2.32 8.05 12.33
N ARG A 83 -1.08 8.56 12.42
CA ARG A 83 -0.43 8.86 13.71
C ARG A 83 -1.11 10.01 14.44
N ALA A 84 -1.48 11.07 13.72
CA ALA A 84 -2.14 12.24 14.30
C ALA A 84 -3.50 11.91 14.91
N LYS A 85 -4.21 10.94 14.32
CA LYS A 85 -5.47 10.40 14.87
C LYS A 85 -5.28 9.39 16.00
N GLY A 86 -4.05 9.00 16.33
CA GLY A 86 -3.75 8.02 17.37
C GLY A 86 -4.06 6.57 16.99
N TYR A 87 -4.33 6.30 15.72
CA TYR A 87 -4.65 4.95 15.24
C TYR A 87 -3.43 4.03 15.25
N LYS A 88 -3.67 2.74 15.46
CA LYS A 88 -2.63 1.72 15.37
C LYS A 88 -2.24 1.53 13.91
N LEU A 89 -1.00 1.86 13.57
CA LEU A 89 -0.45 1.72 12.23
C LEU A 89 0.23 0.37 12.03
N ILE A 90 -0.22 -0.38 11.03
CA ILE A 90 0.42 -1.61 10.55
C ILE A 90 0.86 -1.38 9.10
N ASP A 91 2.15 -1.46 8.85
CA ASP A 91 2.71 -1.19 7.53
C ASP A 91 3.05 -2.49 6.78
N ALA A 92 2.12 -2.93 5.92
CA ALA A 92 2.26 -4.12 5.06
C ALA A 92 2.90 -3.81 3.70
N THR A 93 3.49 -2.63 3.52
CA THR A 93 4.19 -2.26 2.28
C THR A 93 5.28 -3.27 1.95
N CYS A 94 5.33 -3.71 0.70
CA CYS A 94 6.39 -4.58 0.20
C CYS A 94 7.79 -4.00 0.50
N PRO A 95 8.74 -4.79 1.03
CA PRO A 95 10.09 -4.29 1.35
C PRO A 95 10.82 -3.65 0.17
N PHE A 96 10.57 -4.12 -1.05
CA PHE A 96 11.14 -3.50 -2.26
C PHE A 96 10.57 -2.10 -2.50
N VAL A 97 9.27 -1.90 -2.30
CA VAL A 97 8.62 -0.59 -2.38
C VAL A 97 9.11 0.34 -1.27
N LYS A 98 9.23 -0.15 -0.04
CA LYS A 98 9.86 0.62 1.08
C LYS A 98 11.27 1.08 0.75
N LYS A 99 12.05 0.24 0.07
CA LYS A 99 13.40 0.62 -0.38
C LYS A 99 13.35 1.77 -1.37
N ILE A 100 12.41 1.76 -2.32
CA ILE A 100 12.21 2.85 -3.29
C ILE A 100 11.81 4.14 -2.54
N HIS A 101 10.83 4.10 -1.64
CA HIS A 101 10.42 5.25 -0.83
C HIS A 101 11.61 5.87 -0.08
N ARG A 102 12.49 5.03 0.49
CA ARG A 102 13.69 5.50 1.20
C ARG A 102 14.68 6.20 0.27
N ILE A 103 14.95 5.60 -0.91
CA ILE A 103 15.86 6.16 -1.92
C ILE A 103 15.33 7.52 -2.38
N VAL A 104 14.08 7.58 -2.75
CA VAL A 104 13.43 8.79 -3.24
C VAL A 104 13.52 9.92 -2.20
N ARG A 105 13.21 9.62 -0.94
CA ARG A 105 13.32 10.58 0.16
C ARG A 105 14.77 11.05 0.35
N GLU A 106 15.73 10.13 0.33
CA GLU A 106 17.15 10.45 0.51
C GLU A 106 17.65 11.42 -0.58
N TYR A 107 17.32 11.15 -1.86
CA TYR A 107 17.77 12.00 -2.95
C TYR A 107 17.04 13.36 -2.97
N ARG A 108 15.75 13.39 -2.62
CA ARG A 108 15.03 14.64 -2.40
C ARG A 108 15.69 15.48 -1.31
N ASP A 109 16.03 14.88 -0.17
CA ASP A 109 16.64 15.58 0.97
C ASP A 109 18.03 16.14 0.61
N LYS A 110 18.72 15.50 -0.35
CA LYS A 110 19.97 16.01 -0.96
C LYS A 110 19.76 17.10 -2.03
N GLY A 111 18.52 17.49 -2.32
CA GLY A 111 18.19 18.53 -3.29
C GLY A 111 18.12 18.07 -4.76
N TYR A 112 18.10 16.77 -5.02
CA TYR A 112 17.94 16.24 -6.38
C TYR A 112 16.49 16.31 -6.84
N HIS A 113 16.30 16.52 -8.14
CA HIS A 113 15.02 16.28 -8.80
C HIS A 113 14.84 14.77 -9.02
N VAL A 114 13.68 14.27 -8.62
CA VAL A 114 13.32 12.86 -8.80
C VAL A 114 12.30 12.75 -9.92
N PHE A 115 12.61 11.98 -10.97
CA PHE A 115 11.69 11.68 -12.06
C PHE A 115 11.08 10.30 -11.83
N ILE A 116 9.75 10.24 -11.84
CA ILE A 116 8.99 8.98 -11.74
C ILE A 116 8.33 8.71 -13.10
N ILE A 117 8.68 7.58 -13.71
CA ILE A 117 8.11 7.17 -15.00
C ILE A 117 7.12 6.05 -14.73
N GLY A 118 5.84 6.27 -15.04
CA GLY A 118 4.77 5.30 -14.80
C GLY A 118 3.37 5.89 -15.02
N ALA A 119 2.35 5.08 -14.79
CA ALA A 119 0.96 5.55 -14.79
C ALA A 119 0.70 6.36 -13.51
N SER A 120 0.30 7.63 -13.66
CA SER A 120 0.14 8.58 -12.56
C SER A 120 -0.83 8.10 -11.48
N GLU A 121 -1.88 7.38 -11.88
CA GLU A 121 -2.90 6.86 -10.98
C GLU A 121 -2.54 5.50 -10.33
N HIS A 122 -1.42 4.88 -10.76
CA HIS A 122 -1.02 3.60 -10.18
C HIS A 122 -0.68 3.77 -8.69
N PRO A 123 -1.24 2.94 -7.79
CA PRO A 123 -1.07 3.10 -6.34
C PRO A 123 0.38 3.19 -5.88
N GLU A 124 1.29 2.45 -6.52
CA GLU A 124 2.72 2.48 -6.20
C GLU A 124 3.35 3.82 -6.61
N VAL A 125 3.00 4.35 -7.79
CA VAL A 125 3.48 5.66 -8.29
C VAL A 125 2.99 6.78 -7.37
N VAL A 126 1.70 6.76 -7.01
CA VAL A 126 1.11 7.71 -6.05
C VAL A 126 1.83 7.63 -4.69
N GLY A 127 2.10 6.41 -4.22
CA GLY A 127 2.85 6.18 -2.98
C GLY A 127 4.25 6.78 -3.03
N ILE A 128 5.02 6.48 -4.08
CA ILE A 128 6.39 6.99 -4.27
C ILE A 128 6.38 8.52 -4.37
N ASN A 129 5.45 9.08 -5.15
CA ASN A 129 5.31 10.52 -5.34
C ASN A 129 5.05 11.26 -4.01
N GLY A 130 4.27 10.66 -3.12
CA GLY A 130 4.02 11.21 -1.79
C GLY A 130 5.24 11.26 -0.86
N TRP A 131 6.41 10.76 -1.27
CA TRP A 131 7.70 10.90 -0.60
C TRP A 131 8.61 11.94 -1.29
N CYS A 132 8.15 12.49 -2.44
CA CYS A 132 8.83 13.52 -3.22
C CYS A 132 8.02 14.81 -3.21
N ASP A 133 8.34 15.79 -2.38
CA ASP A 133 7.61 17.08 -2.37
C ASP A 133 7.84 17.92 -3.65
N ARG A 134 8.69 17.46 -4.59
CA ARG A 134 9.05 18.13 -5.84
C ARG A 134 9.30 17.13 -6.97
N SER A 135 8.36 16.24 -7.25
CA SER A 135 8.48 15.34 -8.41
C SER A 135 7.76 15.93 -9.62
N GLU A 136 8.40 15.89 -10.78
CA GLU A 136 7.72 16.01 -12.06
C GLU A 136 7.25 14.62 -12.50
N GLU A 137 5.94 14.44 -12.62
CA GLU A 137 5.37 13.23 -13.21
C GLU A 137 5.50 13.32 -14.73
N ARG A 138 6.24 12.40 -15.34
CA ARG A 138 6.12 12.17 -16.78
C ARG A 138 5.13 11.04 -17.01
N ARG A 139 3.99 11.37 -17.59
CA ARG A 139 3.06 10.39 -18.16
C ARG A 139 3.76 9.76 -19.36
N VAL A 140 4.00 8.45 -19.30
CA VAL A 140 4.27 7.68 -20.51
C VAL A 140 2.90 7.44 -21.13
N GLY A 141 2.53 8.27 -22.13
CA GLY A 141 1.31 8.09 -22.90
C GLY A 141 1.35 6.76 -23.61
N LYS A 142 0.24 6.03 -23.61
CA LYS A 142 -0.05 5.07 -24.67
C LYS A 142 -0.39 5.90 -25.89
N GLU A 143 0.44 5.84 -26.93
CA GLU A 143 0.01 6.11 -28.31
C GLU A 143 -0.94 5.00 -28.78
#